data_40f82c193e6bfc4c7fb04a9cee267be0
#
_entry.id   40f82c193e6bfc4c7fb04a9cee267be0
#
_cell.length_a   1.000
_cell.length_b   1.000
_cell.length_c   1.000
_cell.angle_alpha   90.00
_cell.angle_beta   90.00
_cell.angle_gamma   90.00
#
_symmetry.space_group_name_H-M   'P 1'
#
loop_
_entity.id
_entity.type
_entity.pdbx_description
1 polymer ?
#
loop_
_entity_poly.entity_id
_entity_poly.type
_entity_poly.pdbx_seq_one_letter_code
_entity_poly.pdbx_strand_id
1 'polypeptide(L)'
;MLRASAWALLLVSATAIANYRFDAPGDFLAEATAWPAWAQNLERHTSEREAIRRCLEEESACSGKLKSLRYVLVKGAALDRDRQLRLVNRYINKRRYRIDRRQTSLSVVPGGEAELKNHWSTLLEFLKRGGDCEDYAVAKYFLLRELGFPAEDMRVLVTYEKSARDYHAVLAVRRDDGSSWLLESDDTIVKGNHRRYRFIYALNEEGIWDHGE
;
A
#
# COMPACT_ATOMS: atom_id res chain seq x y z
N MET A 1 41.26 -1.64 53.21
CA MET A 1 41.14 -2.40 51.99
C MET A 1 39.67 -2.25 51.47
N LEU A 2 39.42 -1.27 50.61
CA LEU A 2 38.10 -1.08 49.99
C LEU A 2 38.04 -1.87 48.67
N ARG A 3 37.10 -2.81 48.58
CA ARG A 3 36.80 -3.50 47.33
C ARG A 3 35.80 -2.67 46.50
N ALA A 4 36.26 -2.14 45.39
CA ALA A 4 35.39 -1.51 44.39
C ALA A 4 34.70 -2.58 43.55
N SER A 5 33.38 -2.68 43.70
CA SER A 5 32.55 -3.54 42.84
C SER A 5 32.23 -2.80 41.55
N ALA A 6 32.82 -3.24 40.44
CA ALA A 6 32.48 -2.72 39.11
C ALA A 6 31.15 -3.34 38.64
N TRP A 7 30.13 -2.52 38.50
CA TRP A 7 28.89 -2.90 37.85
C TRP A 7 29.09 -2.75 36.35
N ALA A 8 29.16 -3.88 35.65
CA ALA A 8 29.14 -3.90 34.18
C ALA A 8 27.67 -3.61 33.70
N LEU A 9 27.45 -2.43 33.16
CA LEU A 9 26.22 -2.15 32.41
C LEU A 9 26.23 -2.98 31.11
N LEU A 10 25.46 -4.04 31.07
CA LEU A 10 25.10 -4.73 29.83
C LEU A 10 24.20 -3.82 29.02
N LEU A 11 24.76 -3.12 28.04
CA LEU A 11 24.01 -2.46 26.96
C LEU A 11 23.39 -3.56 26.10
N VAL A 12 22.15 -3.93 26.41
CA VAL A 12 21.30 -4.69 25.50
C VAL A 12 20.94 -3.74 24.38
N SER A 13 21.70 -3.76 23.29
CA SER A 13 21.28 -3.14 22.03
C SER A 13 20.04 -3.90 21.54
N ALA A 14 18.86 -3.37 21.87
CA ALA A 14 17.62 -3.78 21.23
C ALA A 14 17.80 -3.49 19.75
N THR A 15 18.08 -4.52 18.95
CA THR A 15 17.98 -4.42 17.49
C THR A 15 16.53 -4.08 17.19
N ALA A 16 16.24 -2.82 16.93
CA ALA A 16 14.93 -2.38 16.54
C ALA A 16 14.50 -3.25 15.35
N ILE A 17 13.42 -4.00 15.54
CA ILE A 17 12.80 -4.74 14.44
C ILE A 17 12.33 -3.67 13.49
N ALA A 18 12.87 -3.62 12.28
CA ALA A 18 12.57 -2.61 11.28
C ALA A 18 11.18 -2.90 10.67
N ASN A 19 10.14 -2.69 11.46
CA ASN A 19 8.75 -2.75 10.99
C ASN A 19 8.32 -1.35 10.57
N TYR A 20 7.48 -1.28 9.56
CA TYR A 20 6.78 -0.04 9.24
C TYR A 20 5.90 0.38 10.41
N ARG A 21 5.95 1.64 10.79
CA ARG A 21 5.21 2.20 11.93
C ARG A 21 4.34 3.35 11.48
N PHE A 22 3.06 3.27 11.77
CA PHE A 22 2.09 4.33 11.46
C PHE A 22 2.19 5.54 12.40
N ASP A 23 2.69 5.33 13.62
CA ASP A 23 2.93 6.38 14.62
C ASP A 23 4.29 7.09 14.41
N ALA A 24 5.13 6.59 13.52
CA ALA A 24 6.37 7.21 13.08
C ALA A 24 6.49 7.04 11.55
N PRO A 25 5.62 7.73 10.77
CA PRO A 25 5.48 7.49 9.32
C PRO A 25 6.62 8.10 8.48
N GLY A 26 7.64 8.65 9.09
CA GLY A 26 8.66 9.47 8.44
C GLY A 26 8.32 10.97 8.51
N ASP A 27 9.14 11.79 7.85
CA ASP A 27 8.93 13.24 7.80
C ASP A 27 7.83 13.57 6.78
N PHE A 28 6.88 14.42 7.18
CA PHE A 28 5.87 14.90 6.23
C PHE A 28 6.55 15.68 5.12
N LEU A 29 6.42 15.20 3.90
CA LEU A 29 7.05 15.80 2.74
C LEU A 29 6.12 16.78 2.01
N ALA A 30 4.90 16.34 1.72
CA ALA A 30 3.95 17.14 0.94
C ALA A 30 2.51 16.60 1.08
N GLU A 31 1.56 17.41 0.63
CA GLU A 31 0.18 17.00 0.42
C GLU A 31 0.11 15.90 -0.66
N ALA A 32 -0.91 15.06 -0.59
CA ALA A 32 -1.12 13.96 -1.54
C ALA A 32 -1.14 14.42 -3.01
N THR A 33 -1.64 15.64 -3.26
CA THR A 33 -1.73 16.25 -4.59
C THR A 33 -0.40 16.72 -5.17
N ALA A 34 0.66 16.78 -4.36
CA ALA A 34 1.99 17.16 -4.83
C ALA A 34 2.68 16.10 -5.70
N TRP A 35 2.19 14.86 -5.65
CA TRP A 35 2.65 13.79 -6.55
C TRP A 35 1.63 13.61 -7.69
N PRO A 36 1.93 14.08 -8.92
CA PRO A 36 0.95 14.12 -10.00
C PRO A 36 0.35 12.76 -10.38
N ALA A 37 1.14 11.69 -10.40
CA ALA A 37 0.65 10.35 -10.70
C ALA A 37 -0.38 9.88 -9.66
N TRP A 38 -0.12 10.15 -8.37
CA TRP A 38 -1.04 9.83 -7.29
C TRP A 38 -2.27 10.73 -7.29
N ALA A 39 -2.11 12.04 -7.46
CA ALA A 39 -3.20 13.01 -7.54
C ALA A 39 -4.20 12.66 -8.66
N GLN A 40 -3.70 12.39 -9.87
CA GLN A 40 -4.52 11.95 -11.01
C GLN A 40 -5.21 10.61 -10.73
N ASN A 41 -4.55 9.70 -10.01
CA ASN A 41 -5.13 8.43 -9.64
C ASN A 41 -6.31 8.61 -8.69
N LEU A 42 -6.17 9.44 -7.65
CA LEU A 42 -7.26 9.80 -6.72
C LEU A 42 -8.46 10.42 -7.46
N GLU A 43 -8.22 11.35 -8.38
CA GLU A 43 -9.26 11.99 -9.17
C GLU A 43 -10.02 10.96 -10.04
N ARG A 44 -9.30 10.13 -10.79
CA ARG A 44 -9.92 9.09 -11.63
C ARG A 44 -10.69 8.07 -10.78
N HIS A 45 -10.14 7.67 -9.63
CA HIS A 45 -10.82 6.74 -8.73
C HIS A 45 -12.12 7.34 -8.17
N THR A 46 -12.16 8.63 -7.88
CA THR A 46 -13.39 9.32 -7.45
C THR A 46 -14.50 9.15 -8.47
N SER A 47 -14.20 9.26 -9.76
CA SER A 47 -15.16 8.99 -10.84
C SER A 47 -15.59 7.51 -10.91
N GLU A 48 -14.68 6.57 -10.60
CA GLU A 48 -14.99 5.14 -10.57
C GLU A 48 -15.91 4.75 -9.40
N ARG A 49 -15.76 5.41 -8.23
CA ARG A 49 -16.58 5.15 -7.04
C ARG A 49 -18.07 5.28 -7.30
N GLU A 50 -18.48 6.21 -8.14
CA GLU A 50 -19.88 6.36 -8.51
C GLU A 50 -20.42 5.11 -9.27
N ALA A 51 -19.62 4.54 -10.16
CA ALA A 51 -19.97 3.30 -10.85
C ALA A 51 -20.00 2.09 -9.91
N ILE A 52 -19.06 2.03 -8.95
CA ILE A 52 -19.01 1.00 -7.91
C ILE A 52 -20.25 1.08 -7.03
N ARG A 53 -20.60 2.28 -6.55
CA ARG A 53 -21.76 2.53 -5.69
C ARG A 53 -23.05 2.10 -6.39
N ARG A 54 -23.28 2.54 -7.63
CA ARG A 54 -24.47 2.14 -8.40
C ARG A 54 -24.56 0.63 -8.58
N CYS A 55 -23.43 -0.04 -8.85
CA CYS A 55 -23.40 -1.49 -8.98
C CYS A 55 -23.68 -2.19 -7.64
N LEU A 56 -23.31 -1.62 -6.50
CA LEU A 56 -23.64 -2.17 -5.17
C LEU A 56 -25.14 -2.04 -4.86
N GLU A 57 -25.74 -0.90 -5.20
CA GLU A 57 -27.16 -0.62 -4.99
C GLU A 57 -28.04 -1.45 -5.92
N GLU A 58 -27.67 -1.54 -7.19
CA GLU A 58 -28.45 -2.22 -8.23
C GLU A 58 -27.57 -3.18 -9.04
N GLU A 59 -27.81 -4.49 -8.90
CA GLU A 59 -27.01 -5.51 -9.58
C GLU A 59 -27.06 -5.42 -11.11
N SER A 60 -28.19 -4.96 -11.65
CA SER A 60 -28.37 -4.76 -13.10
C SER A 60 -27.45 -3.68 -13.68
N ALA A 61 -27.02 -2.71 -12.85
CA ALA A 61 -26.03 -1.70 -13.23
C ALA A 61 -24.59 -2.24 -13.30
N CYS A 62 -24.35 -3.48 -12.84
CA CYS A 62 -23.03 -4.07 -12.87
C CYS A 62 -22.63 -4.58 -14.24
N SER A 63 -21.56 -4.06 -14.81
CA SER A 63 -20.97 -4.51 -16.07
C SER A 63 -19.52 -4.94 -15.92
N GLY A 64 -19.07 -5.87 -16.76
CA GLY A 64 -17.66 -6.27 -16.84
C GLY A 64 -17.06 -6.67 -15.47
N LYS A 65 -15.99 -6.00 -15.07
CA LYS A 65 -15.29 -6.30 -13.81
C LYS A 65 -16.05 -5.88 -12.55
N LEU A 66 -17.03 -4.98 -12.67
CA LEU A 66 -17.89 -4.59 -11.54
C LEU A 66 -18.66 -5.78 -10.96
N LYS A 67 -19.07 -6.77 -11.78
CA LYS A 67 -19.75 -7.98 -11.29
C LYS A 67 -18.89 -8.74 -10.28
N SER A 68 -17.62 -8.98 -10.62
CA SER A 68 -16.71 -9.68 -9.70
C SER A 68 -16.33 -8.81 -8.50
N LEU A 69 -16.21 -7.51 -8.69
CA LEU A 69 -15.90 -6.56 -7.61
C LEU A 69 -17.06 -6.48 -6.62
N ARG A 70 -18.32 -6.39 -7.10
CA ARG A 70 -19.52 -6.44 -6.24
C ARG A 70 -19.54 -7.69 -5.36
N TYR A 71 -19.26 -8.86 -5.94
CA TYR A 71 -19.20 -10.11 -5.16
C TYR A 71 -18.17 -10.01 -4.03
N VAL A 72 -16.99 -9.46 -4.30
CA VAL A 72 -15.92 -9.31 -3.29
C VAL A 72 -16.32 -8.30 -2.22
N LEU A 73 -16.92 -7.17 -2.59
CA LEU A 73 -17.34 -6.14 -1.64
C LEU A 73 -18.48 -6.65 -0.74
N VAL A 74 -19.51 -7.27 -1.30
CA VAL A 74 -20.62 -7.85 -0.51
C VAL A 74 -20.12 -8.95 0.42
N LYS A 75 -19.28 -9.85 -0.08
CA LYS A 75 -18.66 -10.89 0.77
C LYS A 75 -17.74 -10.30 1.83
N GLY A 76 -16.94 -9.30 1.45
CA GLY A 76 -15.98 -8.65 2.34
C GLY A 76 -16.66 -7.92 3.49
N ALA A 77 -17.78 -7.25 3.24
CA ALA A 77 -18.52 -6.51 4.26
C ALA A 77 -18.98 -7.38 5.46
N ALA A 78 -19.13 -8.69 5.26
CA ALA A 78 -19.51 -9.64 6.30
C ALA A 78 -18.31 -10.26 7.06
N LEU A 79 -17.08 -9.88 6.73
CA LEU A 79 -15.85 -10.44 7.30
C LEU A 79 -15.23 -9.49 8.32
N ASP A 80 -14.48 -10.07 9.27
CA ASP A 80 -13.55 -9.29 10.12
C ASP A 80 -12.40 -8.71 9.31
N ARG A 81 -11.71 -7.71 9.87
CA ARG A 81 -10.61 -6.98 9.20
C ARG A 81 -9.53 -7.91 8.66
N ASP A 82 -9.12 -8.93 9.41
CA ASP A 82 -8.09 -9.89 8.97
C ASP A 82 -8.50 -10.68 7.76
N ARG A 83 -9.75 -11.14 7.74
CA ARG A 83 -10.30 -11.89 6.62
C ARG A 83 -10.53 -10.99 5.41
N GLN A 84 -10.90 -9.72 5.63
CA GLN A 84 -10.98 -8.70 4.57
C GLN A 84 -9.62 -8.50 3.90
N LEU A 85 -8.53 -8.31 4.67
CA LEU A 85 -7.18 -8.17 4.14
C LEU A 85 -6.76 -9.36 3.28
N ARG A 86 -7.03 -10.60 3.75
CA ARG A 86 -6.73 -11.82 2.98
C ARG A 86 -7.58 -11.95 1.72
N LEU A 87 -8.86 -11.58 1.79
CA LEU A 87 -9.77 -11.59 0.65
C LEU A 87 -9.30 -10.62 -0.43
N VAL A 88 -9.01 -9.38 -0.05
CA VAL A 88 -8.53 -8.33 -0.95
C VAL A 88 -7.20 -8.72 -1.57
N ASN A 89 -6.22 -9.14 -0.74
CA ASN A 89 -4.91 -9.54 -1.24
C ASN A 89 -5.04 -10.64 -2.30
N ARG A 90 -5.76 -11.71 -2.00
CA ARG A 90 -5.98 -12.83 -2.94
C ARG A 90 -6.77 -12.42 -4.18
N TYR A 91 -7.77 -11.54 -4.06
CA TYR A 91 -8.57 -11.12 -5.20
C TYR A 91 -7.77 -10.27 -6.20
N ILE A 92 -7.01 -9.31 -5.69
CA ILE A 92 -6.16 -8.44 -6.51
C ILE A 92 -5.02 -9.25 -7.14
N ASN A 93 -4.36 -10.14 -6.37
CA ASN A 93 -3.21 -10.91 -6.85
C ASN A 93 -3.56 -11.98 -7.89
N LYS A 94 -4.83 -12.25 -8.15
CA LYS A 94 -5.26 -13.07 -9.30
C LYS A 94 -5.11 -12.35 -10.65
N ARG A 95 -4.80 -11.05 -10.66
CA ARG A 95 -4.58 -10.31 -11.91
C ARG A 95 -3.19 -10.64 -12.46
N ARG A 96 -3.03 -10.40 -13.77
CA ARG A 96 -1.74 -10.64 -14.42
C ARG A 96 -0.76 -9.53 -14.05
N TYR A 97 0.42 -9.90 -13.61
CA TYR A 97 1.54 -8.97 -13.44
C TYR A 97 2.03 -8.49 -14.81
N ARG A 98 2.17 -7.18 -14.97
CA ARG A 98 2.60 -6.54 -16.22
C ARG A 98 3.52 -5.39 -15.88
N ILE A 99 4.76 -5.50 -16.27
CA ILE A 99 5.72 -4.43 -16.15
C ILE A 99 5.41 -3.36 -17.20
N ASP A 100 5.36 -2.12 -16.79
CA ASP A 100 5.24 -0.98 -17.68
C ASP A 100 6.49 -0.83 -18.53
N ARG A 101 6.33 -0.93 -19.87
CA ARG A 101 7.46 -0.90 -20.81
C ARG A 101 8.22 0.44 -20.86
N ARG A 102 7.75 1.46 -20.17
CA ARG A 102 8.31 2.81 -20.12
C ARG A 102 8.86 3.18 -18.74
N GLN A 103 9.02 2.20 -17.86
CA GLN A 103 9.50 2.43 -16.52
C GLN A 103 10.93 2.97 -16.52
N THR A 104 11.03 4.23 -16.21
CA THR A 104 12.11 4.74 -15.41
C THR A 104 11.70 4.48 -13.96
N SER A 105 12.48 3.69 -13.27
CA SER A 105 12.32 3.20 -11.89
C SER A 105 11.39 4.03 -10.98
N LEU A 106 10.71 3.37 -10.03
CA LEU A 106 10.04 3.96 -8.86
C LEU A 106 10.95 4.89 -8.00
N SER A 107 12.22 5.07 -8.42
CA SER A 107 13.18 5.99 -7.81
C SER A 107 12.88 7.47 -8.06
N VAL A 108 11.67 7.79 -8.45
CA VAL A 108 11.29 9.14 -8.80
C VAL A 108 11.03 9.92 -7.52
N VAL A 109 11.82 10.98 -7.35
CA VAL A 109 11.52 12.01 -6.35
C VAL A 109 10.16 12.60 -6.69
N PRO A 110 9.22 12.73 -5.71
CA PRO A 110 7.94 13.37 -5.94
C PRO A 110 8.11 14.71 -6.68
N GLY A 111 7.42 14.89 -7.82
CA GLY A 111 7.51 16.08 -8.65
C GLY A 111 8.60 16.08 -9.73
N GLY A 112 9.34 14.99 -9.95
CA GLY A 112 10.33 14.89 -11.04
C GLY A 112 9.71 14.64 -12.42
N GLU A 113 10.39 15.07 -13.51
CA GLU A 113 9.90 14.90 -14.89
C GLU A 113 9.61 13.45 -15.31
N ALA A 114 10.34 12.49 -14.75
CA ALA A 114 10.15 11.08 -15.02
C ALA A 114 8.80 10.54 -14.48
N GLU A 115 8.31 11.14 -13.41
CA GLU A 115 7.04 10.81 -12.77
C GLU A 115 5.82 11.12 -13.64
N LEU A 116 5.88 12.19 -14.44
CA LEU A 116 4.80 12.59 -15.34
C LEU A 116 4.49 11.53 -16.42
N LYS A 117 5.37 10.55 -16.60
CA LYS A 117 5.24 9.47 -17.59
C LYS A 117 4.77 8.15 -16.96
N ASN A 118 4.70 8.07 -15.64
CA ASN A 118 4.27 6.87 -14.92
C ASN A 118 2.75 6.91 -14.71
N HIS A 119 2.05 5.91 -15.23
CA HIS A 119 0.59 5.80 -15.10
C HIS A 119 0.25 4.79 -14.00
N TRP A 120 -0.16 5.28 -12.87
CA TRP A 120 -0.68 4.43 -11.79
C TRP A 120 -2.15 4.09 -12.06
N SER A 121 -2.45 2.81 -12.15
CA SER A 121 -3.80 2.34 -12.45
C SER A 121 -4.75 2.55 -11.27
N THR A 122 -5.97 2.98 -11.55
CA THR A 122 -7.07 2.94 -10.58
C THR A 122 -7.53 1.49 -10.33
N LEU A 123 -8.45 1.28 -9.38
CA LEU A 123 -8.99 -0.06 -9.11
C LEU A 123 -9.60 -0.72 -10.35
N LEU A 124 -10.47 -0.01 -11.09
CA LEU A 124 -11.13 -0.62 -12.25
C LEU A 124 -10.20 -0.76 -13.46
N GLU A 125 -9.26 0.16 -13.66
CA GLU A 125 -8.21 0.04 -14.68
C GLU A 125 -7.37 -1.21 -14.42
N PHE A 126 -6.88 -1.37 -13.18
CA PHE A 126 -6.12 -2.54 -12.76
C PHE A 126 -6.90 -3.84 -12.93
N LEU A 127 -8.17 -3.89 -12.51
CA LEU A 127 -9.00 -5.09 -12.68
C LEU A 127 -9.19 -5.49 -14.14
N LYS A 128 -9.13 -4.54 -15.07
CA LYS A 128 -9.23 -4.78 -16.51
C LYS A 128 -7.91 -5.28 -17.12
N ARG A 129 -6.79 -4.69 -16.73
CA ARG A 129 -5.50 -4.83 -17.45
C ARG A 129 -4.41 -5.55 -16.66
N GLY A 130 -4.51 -5.61 -15.33
CA GLY A 130 -3.39 -5.91 -14.44
C GLY A 130 -2.47 -4.71 -14.36
N GLY A 131 -1.26 -4.90 -13.85
CA GLY A 131 -0.24 -3.87 -13.69
C GLY A 131 1.00 -4.42 -12.97
N ASP A 132 1.87 -3.55 -12.49
CA ASP A 132 3.04 -3.93 -11.70
C ASP A 132 2.87 -3.57 -10.20
N CYS A 133 3.96 -3.49 -9.43
CA CYS A 133 3.88 -3.50 -7.97
C CYS A 133 3.07 -2.34 -7.38
N GLU A 134 3.23 -1.12 -7.91
CA GLU A 134 2.46 0.05 -7.46
C GLU A 134 0.98 -0.07 -7.78
N ASP A 135 0.64 -0.59 -8.96
CA ASP A 135 -0.75 -0.82 -9.37
C ASP A 135 -1.44 -1.83 -8.45
N TYR A 136 -0.72 -2.90 -8.04
CA TYR A 136 -1.24 -3.86 -7.05
C TYR A 136 -1.47 -3.20 -5.69
N ALA A 137 -0.53 -2.38 -5.22
CA ALA A 137 -0.64 -1.70 -3.93
C ALA A 137 -1.82 -0.71 -3.93
N VAL A 138 -1.94 0.10 -4.98
CA VAL A 138 -3.01 1.08 -5.19
C VAL A 138 -4.37 0.41 -5.33
N ALA A 139 -4.48 -0.67 -6.13
CA ALA A 139 -5.74 -1.38 -6.28
C ALA A 139 -6.23 -2.00 -4.95
N LYS A 140 -5.32 -2.52 -4.11
CA LYS A 140 -5.66 -2.99 -2.76
C LYS A 140 -6.07 -1.86 -1.85
N TYR A 141 -5.37 -0.73 -1.91
CA TYR A 141 -5.71 0.48 -1.15
C TYR A 141 -7.15 0.88 -1.42
N PHE A 142 -7.52 1.11 -2.67
CA PHE A 142 -8.88 1.53 -3.02
C PHE A 142 -9.93 0.46 -2.69
N LEU A 143 -9.65 -0.82 -2.92
CA LEU A 143 -10.61 -1.87 -2.57
C LEU A 143 -10.86 -1.96 -1.06
N LEU A 144 -9.83 -1.74 -0.23
CA LEU A 144 -9.99 -1.65 1.22
C LEU A 144 -10.74 -0.37 1.64
N ARG A 145 -10.50 0.77 0.95
CA ARG A 145 -11.31 1.99 1.16
C ARG A 145 -12.81 1.73 0.91
N GLU A 146 -13.14 1.00 -0.14
CA GLU A 146 -14.54 0.60 -0.43
C GLU A 146 -15.11 -0.39 0.60
N LEU A 147 -14.27 -1.12 1.35
CA LEU A 147 -14.65 -1.95 2.49
C LEU A 147 -14.67 -1.20 3.83
N GLY A 148 -14.44 0.12 3.83
CA GLY A 148 -14.55 0.96 5.00
C GLY A 148 -13.25 1.09 5.83
N PHE A 149 -12.10 0.69 5.31
CA PHE A 149 -10.83 0.98 5.96
C PHE A 149 -10.52 2.48 5.87
N PRO A 150 -10.22 3.16 6.99
CA PRO A 150 -9.87 4.57 6.98
C PRO A 150 -8.52 4.82 6.32
N ALA A 151 -8.33 6.01 5.71
CA ALA A 151 -7.10 6.34 4.98
C ALA A 151 -5.87 6.34 5.90
N GLU A 152 -6.03 6.83 7.12
CA GLU A 152 -4.97 6.87 8.13
C GLU A 152 -4.44 5.50 8.56
N ASP A 153 -5.20 4.42 8.32
CA ASP A 153 -4.79 3.04 8.61
C ASP A 153 -4.05 2.40 7.44
N MET A 154 -3.84 3.11 6.35
CA MET A 154 -3.22 2.56 5.15
C MET A 154 -2.18 3.50 4.54
N ARG A 155 -1.10 2.92 4.00
CA ARG A 155 -0.07 3.63 3.24
C ARG A 155 0.38 2.76 2.06
N VAL A 156 0.37 3.32 0.87
CA VAL A 156 1.17 2.77 -0.22
C VAL A 156 2.62 3.10 0.08
N LEU A 157 3.46 2.08 0.22
CA LEU A 157 4.89 2.24 0.51
C LEU A 157 5.70 2.03 -0.76
N VAL A 158 6.52 3.00 -1.10
CA VAL A 158 7.64 2.83 -2.02
C VAL A 158 8.84 2.39 -1.19
N THR A 159 9.43 1.27 -1.56
CA THR A 159 10.51 0.63 -0.81
C THR A 159 11.66 0.26 -1.74
N TYR A 160 12.85 0.06 -1.17
CA TYR A 160 13.93 -0.66 -1.83
C TYR A 160 14.01 -2.07 -1.23
N GLU A 161 13.77 -3.09 -2.06
CA GLU A 161 13.87 -4.48 -1.63
C GLU A 161 15.32 -4.96 -1.74
N LYS A 162 15.94 -5.25 -0.59
CA LYS A 162 17.38 -5.57 -0.49
C LYS A 162 17.75 -6.86 -1.21
N SER A 163 16.86 -7.85 -1.22
CA SER A 163 17.09 -9.15 -1.87
C SER A 163 17.02 -9.06 -3.38
N ALA A 164 16.05 -8.33 -3.91
CA ALA A 164 15.90 -8.08 -5.33
C ALA A 164 16.86 -7.01 -5.86
N ARG A 165 17.39 -6.14 -4.97
CA ARG A 165 18.18 -4.95 -5.31
C ARG A 165 17.44 -4.00 -6.23
N ASP A 166 16.13 -3.85 -6.00
CA ASP A 166 15.26 -3.04 -6.85
C ASP A 166 14.20 -2.30 -6.02
N TYR A 167 13.61 -1.28 -6.62
CA TYR A 167 12.48 -0.59 -6.03
C TYR A 167 11.22 -1.45 -6.12
N HIS A 168 10.38 -1.33 -5.11
CA HIS A 168 9.17 -2.12 -4.98
C HIS A 168 8.09 -1.32 -4.27
N ALA A 169 6.83 -1.61 -4.59
CA ALA A 169 5.70 -1.00 -3.91
C ALA A 169 4.83 -2.05 -3.24
N VAL A 170 4.40 -1.76 -2.00
CA VAL A 170 3.52 -2.62 -1.20
C VAL A 170 2.47 -1.78 -0.48
N LEU A 171 1.36 -2.40 -0.10
CA LEU A 171 0.39 -1.76 0.76
C LEU A 171 0.64 -2.12 2.22
N ALA A 172 0.93 -1.11 3.05
CA ALA A 172 0.92 -1.26 4.50
C ALA A 172 -0.48 -1.00 5.06
N VAL A 173 -0.90 -1.85 6.01
CA VAL A 173 -2.17 -1.69 6.72
C VAL A 173 -1.92 -1.80 8.21
N ARG A 174 -2.41 -0.81 8.99
CA ARG A 174 -2.38 -0.82 10.45
C ARG A 174 -3.38 -1.83 10.99
N ARG A 175 -2.96 -2.57 11.99
CA ARG A 175 -3.77 -3.54 12.71
C ARG A 175 -4.29 -2.93 14.02
N ASP A 176 -5.35 -3.55 14.57
CA ASP A 176 -5.97 -3.10 15.82
C ASP A 176 -4.99 -3.18 17.02
N ASP A 177 -3.98 -4.04 16.94
CA ASP A 177 -2.91 -4.18 17.93
C ASP A 177 -1.75 -3.18 17.70
N GLY A 178 -1.88 -2.24 16.76
CA GLY A 178 -0.87 -1.26 16.38
C GLY A 178 0.24 -1.80 15.48
N SER A 179 0.29 -3.11 15.21
CA SER A 179 1.23 -3.68 14.25
C SER A 179 0.86 -3.31 12.81
N SER A 180 1.78 -3.50 11.88
CA SER A 180 1.55 -3.30 10.46
C SER A 180 1.72 -4.60 9.67
N TRP A 181 0.80 -4.83 8.73
CA TRP A 181 0.92 -5.88 7.72
C TRP A 181 1.23 -5.26 6.37
N LEU A 182 2.16 -5.88 5.62
CA LEU A 182 2.43 -5.49 4.24
C LEU A 182 1.78 -6.52 3.30
N LEU A 183 0.95 -6.03 2.39
CA LEU A 183 0.26 -6.83 1.38
C LEU A 183 1.05 -6.78 0.07
N GLU A 184 1.61 -7.92 -0.32
CA GLU A 184 2.47 -8.09 -1.49
C GLU A 184 1.70 -8.34 -2.79
N SER A 185 2.39 -8.18 -3.92
CA SER A 185 1.85 -8.49 -5.24
C SER A 185 1.77 -10.00 -5.56
N ASP A 186 2.25 -10.88 -4.65
CA ASP A 186 2.39 -12.34 -4.83
C ASP A 186 1.56 -13.18 -3.83
N ASP A 187 0.42 -12.75 -3.36
CA ASP A 187 -0.38 -13.40 -2.31
C ASP A 187 0.23 -13.37 -0.90
N THR A 188 1.51 -13.02 -0.73
CA THR A 188 2.16 -12.93 0.58
C THR A 188 1.58 -11.77 1.39
N ILE A 189 1.42 -11.99 2.70
CA ILE A 189 1.17 -10.95 3.69
C ILE A 189 2.31 -11.01 4.72
N VAL A 190 3.18 -10.00 4.72
CA VAL A 190 4.27 -9.90 5.68
C VAL A 190 3.73 -9.26 6.96
N LYS A 191 3.70 -10.05 8.05
CA LYS A 191 3.04 -9.66 9.31
C LYS A 191 3.97 -9.04 10.34
N GLY A 192 5.22 -8.91 10.02
CA GLY A 192 6.27 -8.35 10.88
C GLY A 192 7.64 -8.72 10.33
N ASN A 193 8.70 -8.13 10.90
CA ASN A 193 10.07 -8.29 10.40
C ASN A 193 10.22 -7.82 8.93
N HIS A 194 10.00 -6.54 8.72
CA HIS A 194 10.09 -5.92 7.39
C HIS A 194 11.55 -5.61 6.96
N ARG A 195 12.55 -6.28 7.53
CA ARG A 195 14.00 -6.01 7.33
C ARG A 195 14.47 -6.14 5.88
N ARG A 196 13.72 -6.86 5.05
CA ARG A 196 14.04 -6.97 3.62
C ARG A 196 13.84 -5.65 2.89
N TYR A 197 13.02 -4.74 3.44
CA TYR A 197 12.76 -3.44 2.87
C TYR A 197 13.58 -2.33 3.52
N ARG A 198 13.91 -1.32 2.73
CA ARG A 198 14.21 0.03 3.17
C ARG A 198 13.07 0.89 2.67
N PHE A 199 12.33 1.50 3.57
CA PHE A 199 11.23 2.38 3.23
C PHE A 199 11.79 3.67 2.65
N ILE A 200 11.21 4.18 1.55
CA ILE A 200 11.62 5.40 0.88
C ILE A 200 10.53 6.45 1.05
N TYR A 201 9.34 6.15 0.57
CA TYR A 201 8.16 7.01 0.71
C TYR A 201 6.97 6.21 1.19
N ALA A 202 6.09 6.90 1.92
CA ALA A 202 4.76 6.43 2.24
C ALA A 202 3.74 7.45 1.74
N LEU A 203 2.62 7.00 1.19
CA LEU A 203 1.58 7.92 0.72
C LEU A 203 0.18 7.35 0.90
N ASN A 204 -0.77 8.26 1.09
CA ASN A 204 -2.21 8.01 1.04
C ASN A 204 -2.96 9.27 0.61
N GLU A 205 -4.27 9.34 0.86
CA GLU A 205 -5.10 10.51 0.54
C GLU A 205 -4.76 11.77 1.36
N GLU A 206 -4.07 11.61 2.51
CA GLU A 206 -3.75 12.71 3.45
C GLU A 206 -2.40 13.36 3.14
N GLY A 207 -1.45 12.63 2.55
CA GLY A 207 -0.12 13.17 2.31
C GLY A 207 0.90 12.16 1.83
N ILE A 208 2.11 12.66 1.74
CA ILE A 208 3.32 11.93 1.36
C ILE A 208 4.34 12.13 2.49
N TRP A 209 4.96 11.04 2.92
CA TRP A 209 5.99 11.03 3.95
C TRP A 209 7.30 10.47 3.40
N ASP A 210 8.40 11.14 3.70
CA ASP A 210 9.75 10.68 3.41
C ASP A 210 10.27 9.87 4.61
N HIS A 211 10.82 8.70 4.34
CA HIS A 211 11.41 7.86 5.38
C HIS A 211 12.90 8.13 5.59
N GLY A 212 13.48 9.05 4.81
CA GLY A 212 14.91 9.38 4.89
C GLY A 212 15.82 8.17 4.62
N GLU A 213 17.11 8.40 4.66
CA GLU A 213 18.13 7.33 4.65
C GLU A 213 18.38 6.74 6.04
#